data_f06c9f734736c38684f175ab9f2781e1
#
_entry.id   f06c9f734736c38684f175ab9f2781e1
#
_cell.length_a   1.000
_cell.length_b   1.000
_cell.length_c   1.000
_cell.angle_alpha   90.00
_cell.angle_beta   90.00
_cell.angle_gamma   90.00
#
_symmetry.space_group_name_H-M   'P 1'
#
loop_
_entity.id
_entity.type
_entity.pdbx_description
1 polymer ?
#
loop_
_entity_poly.entity_id
_entity_poly.type
_entity_poly.pdbx_seq_one_letter_code
_entity_poly.pdbx_strand_id
1 'polypeptide(L)'
;ALVVAPDRCPHREAPLSIGTVTNGELTCAYHGWAFGSAGACVAIPSSGPNAAIPRTAHLPCMQAREQYGLVWVCPGEPAMDIPRVVQDNDPAFRRLNTEVEAWATSSPRLVDNFMDFSHFPWVHTGTFGAGQDPRVPKLDIGPLDDDFFGYAYEVDAANPDEAVAVSGSDDDVVHRSMSTGFALPFTVRSTIRYDDGLEHILLLCSTPVDDLNSLFTFVVWRNDDHATDPEEILAFDRAIGAEDRVMLERVPGTLPLQRTGLVNVQSDKPSVEWRRQFAALLDLT
;
A
#
# COMPACT_ATOMS: atom_id res chain seq x y z
N ALA A 1 -6.03 -4.36 -23.00
CA ALA A 1 -5.85 -5.39 -21.98
C ALA A 1 -4.63 -5.04 -21.14
N LEU A 2 -4.70 -5.20 -19.82
CA LEU A 2 -3.57 -5.05 -18.92
C LEU A 2 -2.65 -6.28 -19.03
N VAL A 3 -1.34 -6.06 -19.22
CA VAL A 3 -0.31 -7.09 -19.22
C VAL A 3 0.83 -6.63 -18.32
N VAL A 4 1.23 -7.48 -17.40
CA VAL A 4 2.37 -7.21 -16.51
C VAL A 4 3.39 -8.33 -16.67
N ALA A 5 4.63 -7.94 -16.88
CA ALA A 5 5.76 -8.86 -17.01
C ALA A 5 7.01 -8.21 -16.42
N PRO A 6 8.06 -8.98 -16.10
CA PRO A 6 9.34 -8.41 -15.71
C PRO A 6 9.88 -7.46 -16.78
N ASP A 7 10.50 -6.37 -16.37
CA ASP A 7 11.13 -5.37 -17.24
C ASP A 7 12.42 -5.92 -17.87
N ARG A 8 12.28 -7.02 -18.62
CA ARG A 8 13.40 -7.78 -19.15
C ARG A 8 13.05 -8.54 -20.42
N CYS A 9 13.63 -8.17 -21.52
CA CYS A 9 13.46 -8.85 -22.80
C CYS A 9 14.13 -10.24 -22.78
N PRO A 10 13.43 -11.35 -23.14
CA PRO A 10 13.98 -12.70 -23.12
C PRO A 10 15.11 -12.91 -24.13
N HIS A 11 15.33 -12.00 -25.07
CA HIS A 11 16.41 -12.11 -26.05
C HIS A 11 17.79 -11.78 -25.46
N ARG A 12 17.96 -10.58 -24.90
CA ARG A 12 19.23 -10.07 -24.37
C ARG A 12 19.08 -9.19 -23.14
N GLU A 13 18.02 -9.44 -22.36
CA GLU A 13 17.78 -8.82 -21.05
C GLU A 13 17.63 -7.28 -21.06
N ALA A 14 17.43 -6.70 -22.24
CA ALA A 14 17.20 -5.26 -22.35
C ALA A 14 15.91 -4.87 -21.61
N PRO A 15 15.89 -3.69 -20.95
CA PRO A 15 14.66 -3.20 -20.32
C PRO A 15 13.55 -3.04 -21.36
N LEU A 16 12.37 -3.54 -21.07
CA LEU A 16 11.18 -3.40 -21.91
C LEU A 16 10.49 -2.05 -21.69
N SER A 17 10.68 -1.44 -20.52
CA SER A 17 10.15 -0.13 -20.15
C SER A 17 10.60 1.02 -21.06
N ILE A 18 11.78 0.89 -21.72
CA ILE A 18 12.25 1.84 -22.72
C ILE A 18 11.78 1.50 -24.15
N GLY A 19 10.97 0.44 -24.29
CA GLY A 19 10.35 0.04 -25.56
C GLY A 19 9.14 0.91 -25.90
N THR A 20 8.43 0.52 -26.96
CA THR A 20 7.22 1.21 -27.43
C THR A 20 6.04 0.26 -27.48
N VAL A 21 4.85 0.74 -27.14
CA VAL A 21 3.61 0.01 -27.32
C VAL A 21 2.84 0.59 -28.48
N THR A 22 2.59 -0.22 -29.50
CA THR A 22 1.83 0.18 -30.69
C THR A 22 0.84 -0.92 -31.05
N ASN A 23 -0.43 -0.57 -31.21
CA ASN A 23 -1.53 -1.52 -31.53
C ASN A 23 -1.65 -2.70 -30.53
N GLY A 24 -1.28 -2.48 -29.24
CA GLY A 24 -1.32 -3.51 -28.21
C GLY A 24 -0.13 -4.48 -28.22
N GLU A 25 0.90 -4.19 -28.97
CA GLU A 25 2.16 -4.93 -29.00
C GLU A 25 3.29 -4.12 -28.38
N LEU A 26 4.05 -4.72 -27.46
CA LEU A 26 5.24 -4.15 -26.84
C LEU A 26 6.47 -4.49 -27.68
N THR A 27 7.12 -3.48 -28.22
CA THR A 27 8.34 -3.63 -29.03
C THR A 27 9.58 -3.27 -28.19
N CYS A 28 10.50 -4.23 -28.05
CA CYS A 28 11.78 -4.04 -27.38
C CYS A 28 12.66 -3.05 -28.17
N ALA A 29 13.17 -2.03 -27.48
CA ALA A 29 13.99 -0.99 -28.11
C ALA A 29 15.35 -1.48 -28.64
N TYR A 30 15.82 -2.66 -28.18
CA TYR A 30 17.16 -3.13 -28.53
C TYR A 30 17.22 -3.84 -29.92
N HIS A 31 16.30 -4.80 -30.18
CA HIS A 31 16.31 -5.58 -31.43
C HIS A 31 14.95 -5.64 -32.12
N GLY A 32 13.97 -4.87 -31.66
CA GLY A 32 12.65 -4.82 -32.28
C GLY A 32 11.79 -6.07 -32.08
N TRP A 33 12.12 -6.96 -31.15
CA TRP A 33 11.22 -8.07 -30.81
C TRP A 33 9.90 -7.54 -30.30
N ALA A 34 8.80 -7.98 -30.88
CA ALA A 34 7.46 -7.55 -30.48
C ALA A 34 6.71 -8.65 -29.73
N PHE A 35 6.01 -8.26 -28.69
CA PHE A 35 5.27 -9.15 -27.79
C PHE A 35 3.81 -8.72 -27.72
N GLY A 36 2.90 -9.68 -27.91
CA GLY A 36 1.45 -9.47 -27.81
C GLY A 36 0.93 -9.55 -26.39
N SER A 37 -0.39 -9.39 -26.24
CA SER A 37 -1.09 -9.27 -24.97
C SER A 37 -1.00 -10.50 -24.05
N ALA A 38 -0.62 -11.66 -24.55
CA ALA A 38 -0.37 -12.86 -23.76
C ALA A 38 1.12 -13.09 -23.46
N GLY A 39 1.99 -12.12 -23.80
CA GLY A 39 3.43 -12.22 -23.61
C GLY A 39 4.14 -13.01 -24.72
N ALA A 40 3.43 -13.63 -25.66
CA ALA A 40 4.05 -14.35 -26.76
C ALA A 40 4.75 -13.37 -27.72
N CYS A 41 5.98 -13.69 -28.16
CA CYS A 41 6.65 -12.97 -29.21
C CYS A 41 5.86 -13.15 -30.51
N VAL A 42 5.54 -12.04 -31.17
CA VAL A 42 4.76 -12.01 -32.42
C VAL A 42 5.61 -11.59 -33.65
N ALA A 43 6.77 -10.96 -33.38
CA ALA A 43 7.70 -10.59 -34.46
C ALA A 43 9.16 -10.61 -33.99
N ILE A 44 10.03 -11.13 -34.85
CA ILE A 44 11.49 -11.08 -34.75
C ILE A 44 12.04 -10.50 -36.05
N PRO A 45 12.29 -9.17 -36.14
CA PRO A 45 12.64 -8.51 -37.41
C PRO A 45 13.85 -9.12 -38.10
N SER A 46 14.86 -9.54 -37.35
CA SER A 46 16.08 -10.16 -37.92
C SER A 46 15.85 -11.51 -38.57
N SER A 47 14.74 -12.18 -38.27
CA SER A 47 14.40 -13.51 -38.85
C SER A 47 13.49 -13.37 -40.09
N GLY A 48 12.92 -12.18 -40.32
CA GLY A 48 11.98 -11.94 -41.41
C GLY A 48 10.52 -12.34 -41.08
N PRO A 49 9.55 -11.92 -41.89
CA PRO A 49 8.13 -11.97 -41.52
C PRO A 49 7.51 -13.38 -41.50
N ASN A 50 8.14 -14.37 -42.11
CA ASN A 50 7.62 -15.75 -42.19
C ASN A 50 8.45 -16.76 -41.39
N ALA A 51 9.42 -16.31 -40.58
CA ALA A 51 10.24 -17.19 -39.80
C ALA A 51 9.48 -17.76 -38.61
N ALA A 52 9.76 -19.00 -38.25
CA ALA A 52 9.20 -19.60 -37.05
C ALA A 52 9.76 -18.93 -35.79
N ILE A 53 8.88 -18.46 -34.94
CA ILE A 53 9.25 -17.87 -33.64
C ILE A 53 9.44 -18.99 -32.61
N PRO A 54 10.59 -19.05 -31.91
CA PRO A 54 10.81 -20.04 -30.85
C PRO A 54 9.76 -19.93 -29.74
N ARG A 55 9.27 -21.05 -29.24
CA ARG A 55 8.29 -21.08 -28.13
C ARG A 55 8.83 -20.43 -26.84
N THR A 56 10.14 -20.42 -26.66
CA THR A 56 10.84 -19.76 -25.54
C THR A 56 10.88 -18.24 -25.67
N ALA A 57 10.55 -17.69 -26.84
CA ALA A 57 10.40 -16.25 -27.05
C ALA A 57 9.06 -15.78 -26.47
N HIS A 58 8.99 -15.69 -25.15
CA HIS A 58 7.78 -15.40 -24.39
C HIS A 58 8.12 -14.59 -23.14
N LEU A 59 7.32 -13.60 -22.81
CA LEU A 59 7.38 -12.86 -21.54
C LEU A 59 6.64 -13.67 -20.47
N PRO A 60 7.25 -13.91 -19.31
CA PRO A 60 6.55 -14.54 -18.18
C PRO A 60 5.55 -13.54 -17.58
N CYS A 61 4.34 -13.51 -18.13
CA CYS A 61 3.29 -12.63 -17.65
C CYS A 61 2.83 -13.01 -16.26
N MET A 62 2.58 -12.00 -15.44
CA MET A 62 2.04 -12.11 -14.08
C MET A 62 0.54 -11.92 -14.10
N GLN A 63 -0.16 -12.43 -13.09
CA GLN A 63 -1.55 -12.09 -12.86
C GLN A 63 -1.65 -10.63 -12.44
N ALA A 64 -2.58 -9.89 -13.05
CA ALA A 64 -2.78 -8.49 -12.75
C ALA A 64 -4.25 -8.10 -12.84
N ARG A 65 -4.68 -7.19 -11.96
CA ARG A 65 -6.03 -6.60 -11.95
C ARG A 65 -5.92 -5.10 -11.67
N GLU A 66 -6.81 -4.32 -12.29
CA GLU A 66 -7.02 -2.92 -11.94
C GLU A 66 -8.11 -2.81 -10.89
N GLN A 67 -7.81 -2.20 -9.76
CA GLN A 67 -8.79 -1.92 -8.70
C GLN A 67 -8.33 -0.72 -7.88
N TYR A 68 -9.25 0.14 -7.49
CA TYR A 68 -8.98 1.36 -6.70
C TYR A 68 -8.02 2.34 -7.35
N GLY A 69 -7.94 2.36 -8.70
CA GLY A 69 -6.97 3.16 -9.44
C GLY A 69 -5.53 2.64 -9.35
N LEU A 70 -5.32 1.45 -8.81
CA LEU A 70 -4.03 0.76 -8.70
C LEU A 70 -3.99 -0.47 -9.61
N VAL A 71 -2.79 -0.84 -10.03
CA VAL A 71 -2.51 -2.13 -10.67
C VAL A 71 -2.00 -3.10 -9.61
N TRP A 72 -2.80 -4.09 -9.30
CA TRP A 72 -2.45 -5.18 -8.37
C TRP A 72 -1.79 -6.31 -9.16
N VAL A 73 -0.64 -6.77 -8.68
CA VAL A 73 0.19 -7.78 -9.37
C VAL A 73 0.48 -8.94 -8.45
N CYS A 74 0.31 -10.16 -8.97
CA CYS A 74 0.74 -11.39 -8.30
C CYS A 74 1.70 -12.17 -9.20
N PRO A 75 2.95 -12.39 -8.78
CA PRO A 75 3.94 -13.15 -9.58
C PRO A 75 3.59 -14.64 -9.77
N GLY A 76 2.75 -15.18 -8.90
CA GLY A 76 2.31 -16.58 -8.91
C GLY A 76 0.80 -16.73 -8.84
N GLU A 77 0.33 -17.83 -8.25
CA GLU A 77 -1.09 -18.00 -7.95
C GLU A 77 -1.44 -17.20 -6.69
N PRO A 78 -2.47 -16.32 -6.74
CA PRO A 78 -2.87 -15.53 -5.59
C PRO A 78 -3.34 -16.42 -4.44
N ALA A 79 -2.76 -16.25 -3.26
CA ALA A 79 -3.20 -16.91 -2.05
C ALA A 79 -4.49 -16.29 -1.47
N MET A 80 -4.79 -15.06 -1.86
CA MET A 80 -5.99 -14.31 -1.45
C MET A 80 -6.39 -13.30 -2.52
N ASP A 81 -7.61 -12.81 -2.46
CA ASP A 81 -8.09 -11.73 -3.34
C ASP A 81 -7.58 -10.35 -2.87
N ILE A 82 -7.79 -9.34 -3.74
CA ILE A 82 -7.60 -7.93 -3.38
C ILE A 82 -8.63 -7.57 -2.30
N PRO A 83 -8.20 -6.99 -1.17
CA PRO A 83 -9.10 -6.69 -0.07
C PRO A 83 -10.19 -5.68 -0.49
N ARG A 84 -11.41 -5.91 -0.03
CA ARG A 84 -12.56 -5.07 -0.41
C ARG A 84 -12.63 -3.82 0.45
N VAL A 85 -12.83 -2.69 -0.19
CA VAL A 85 -13.26 -1.43 0.43
C VAL A 85 -14.67 -1.17 -0.08
N VAL A 86 -15.66 -1.42 0.75
CA VAL A 86 -17.08 -1.38 0.34
C VAL A 86 -17.52 0.01 -0.09
N GLN A 87 -16.86 1.05 0.43
CA GLN A 87 -17.10 2.45 0.11
C GLN A 87 -16.71 2.83 -1.33
N ASP A 88 -15.89 2.01 -2.02
CA ASP A 88 -15.56 2.27 -3.44
C ASP A 88 -16.77 2.24 -4.37
N ASN A 89 -17.84 1.57 -3.94
CA ASN A 89 -19.09 1.48 -4.69
C ASN A 89 -20.21 2.36 -4.10
N ASP A 90 -19.93 3.13 -3.06
CA ASP A 90 -20.90 4.03 -2.45
C ASP A 90 -20.76 5.43 -3.05
N PRO A 91 -21.80 5.98 -3.72
CA PRO A 91 -21.75 7.31 -4.32
C PRO A 91 -21.59 8.47 -3.32
N ALA A 92 -21.81 8.21 -2.03
CA ALA A 92 -21.52 9.18 -0.97
C ALA A 92 -20.01 9.38 -0.77
N PHE A 93 -19.20 8.43 -1.21
CA PHE A 93 -17.74 8.51 -1.06
C PHE A 93 -17.07 8.90 -2.37
N ARG A 94 -16.14 9.81 -2.31
CA ARG A 94 -15.16 10.05 -3.37
C ARG A 94 -13.87 9.29 -3.07
N ARG A 95 -13.18 8.87 -4.13
CA ARG A 95 -11.87 8.24 -4.04
C ARG A 95 -10.78 9.19 -4.49
N LEU A 96 -9.71 9.30 -3.69
CA LEU A 96 -8.52 10.10 -3.96
C LEU A 96 -7.31 9.16 -3.99
N ASN A 97 -6.53 9.21 -5.05
CA ASN A 97 -5.33 8.40 -5.20
C ASN A 97 -4.08 9.28 -5.04
N THR A 98 -3.06 8.75 -4.36
CA THR A 98 -1.75 9.40 -4.27
C THR A 98 -0.77 8.87 -5.30
N GLU A 99 0.32 9.61 -5.51
CA GLU A 99 1.45 9.10 -6.29
C GLU A 99 2.18 7.99 -5.53
N VAL A 100 2.94 7.20 -6.27
CA VAL A 100 3.78 6.13 -5.71
C VAL A 100 5.12 6.73 -5.29
N GLU A 101 5.51 6.53 -4.04
CA GLU A 101 6.77 7.00 -3.48
C GLU A 101 7.73 5.83 -3.23
N ALA A 102 9.01 6.02 -3.52
CA ALA A 102 10.06 5.09 -3.13
C ALA A 102 10.55 5.40 -1.71
N TRP A 103 10.53 4.41 -0.83
CA TRP A 103 11.00 4.50 0.55
C TRP A 103 12.16 3.53 0.79
N ALA A 104 13.24 4.00 1.44
CA ALA A 104 14.40 3.19 1.79
C ALA A 104 14.13 2.38 3.08
N THR A 105 13.06 1.63 3.07
CA THR A 105 12.64 0.72 4.14
C THR A 105 11.85 -0.44 3.55
N SER A 106 11.86 -1.60 4.23
CA SER A 106 11.16 -2.79 3.75
C SER A 106 9.65 -2.71 3.97
N SER A 107 8.86 -3.32 3.08
CA SER A 107 7.40 -3.39 3.23
C SER A 107 6.94 -4.01 4.56
N PRO A 108 7.59 -5.05 5.12
CA PRO A 108 7.28 -5.54 6.45
C PRO A 108 7.40 -4.49 7.55
N ARG A 109 8.37 -3.58 7.47
CA ARG A 109 8.53 -2.50 8.45
C ARG A 109 7.44 -1.45 8.35
N LEU A 110 6.98 -1.15 7.13
CA LEU A 110 5.84 -0.26 6.91
C LEU A 110 4.57 -0.82 7.56
N VAL A 111 4.26 -2.09 7.33
CA VAL A 111 3.06 -2.70 7.94
C VAL A 111 3.18 -2.78 9.46
N ASP A 112 4.36 -3.13 9.99
CA ASP A 112 4.61 -3.16 11.43
C ASP A 112 4.36 -1.79 12.07
N ASN A 113 4.77 -0.71 11.43
CA ASN A 113 4.51 0.67 11.83
C ASN A 113 3.03 1.03 11.73
N PHE A 114 2.39 0.76 10.60
CA PHE A 114 0.98 1.11 10.39
C PHE A 114 0.02 0.35 11.30
N MET A 115 0.43 -0.79 11.83
CA MET A 115 -0.32 -1.56 12.82
C MET A 115 -0.07 -1.14 14.27
N ASP A 116 0.94 -0.30 14.52
CA ASP A 116 1.23 0.30 15.82
C ASP A 116 0.61 1.70 15.93
N PHE A 117 0.09 2.08 17.08
CA PHE A 117 -0.28 3.46 17.34
C PHE A 117 0.44 4.06 18.57
N SER A 118 1.28 3.29 19.24
CA SER A 118 2.06 3.76 20.38
C SER A 118 3.11 4.80 19.99
N HIS A 119 3.49 4.87 18.72
CA HIS A 119 4.42 5.87 18.19
C HIS A 119 3.80 7.24 17.95
N PHE A 120 2.47 7.37 17.88
CA PHE A 120 1.77 8.60 17.50
C PHE A 120 2.22 9.84 18.30
N PRO A 121 2.26 9.83 19.65
CA PRO A 121 2.66 11.01 20.40
C PRO A 121 4.16 11.36 20.29
N TRP A 122 4.95 10.49 19.67
CA TRP A 122 6.40 10.64 19.55
C TRP A 122 6.87 10.96 18.13
N VAL A 123 6.24 10.38 17.14
CA VAL A 123 6.58 10.53 15.72
C VAL A 123 5.74 11.64 15.09
N HIS A 124 4.43 11.66 15.35
CA HIS A 124 3.49 12.59 14.72
C HIS A 124 3.31 13.89 15.49
N THR A 125 4.41 14.41 16.05
CA THR A 125 4.40 15.66 16.84
C THR A 125 4.15 16.92 16.02
N GLY A 126 4.38 16.87 14.72
CA GLY A 126 4.10 17.96 13.78
C GLY A 126 2.69 17.90 13.20
N THR A 127 1.93 16.84 13.48
CA THR A 127 0.60 16.61 12.95
C THR A 127 -0.39 16.30 14.08
N PHE A 128 -1.09 15.17 14.01
CA PHE A 128 -2.20 14.84 14.92
C PHE A 128 -1.78 14.27 16.29
N GLY A 129 -0.53 13.84 16.45
CA GLY A 129 -0.05 13.17 17.67
C GLY A 129 0.42 14.12 18.77
N ALA A 130 0.49 15.43 18.51
CA ALA A 130 0.93 16.41 19.47
C ALA A 130 0.10 16.39 20.76
N GLY A 131 0.75 16.19 21.92
CA GLY A 131 0.11 16.19 23.21
C GLY A 131 -0.78 14.97 23.53
N GLN A 132 -0.80 13.95 22.69
CA GLN A 132 -1.55 12.70 22.98
C GLN A 132 -0.98 11.99 24.21
N ASP A 133 -1.88 11.32 24.96
CA ASP A 133 -1.48 10.43 26.05
C ASP A 133 -0.70 9.23 25.49
N PRO A 134 0.54 9.00 25.92
CA PRO A 134 1.34 7.87 25.41
C PRO A 134 0.89 6.51 25.92
N ARG A 135 -0.10 6.45 26.81
CA ARG A 135 -0.63 5.19 27.34
C ARG A 135 -1.55 4.52 26.33
N VAL A 136 -1.15 3.34 25.89
CA VAL A 136 -1.97 2.52 24.99
C VAL A 136 -2.97 1.70 25.80
N PRO A 137 -4.29 1.82 25.53
CA PRO A 137 -5.28 0.98 26.19
C PRO A 137 -5.11 -0.49 25.80
N LYS A 138 -5.77 -1.37 26.52
CA LYS A 138 -5.82 -2.77 26.12
C LYS A 138 -6.60 -2.90 24.82
N LEU A 139 -5.94 -3.38 23.77
CA LEU A 139 -6.56 -3.62 22.47
C LEU A 139 -7.13 -5.05 22.41
N ASP A 140 -8.36 -5.15 21.97
CA ASP A 140 -8.95 -6.40 21.51
C ASP A 140 -8.76 -6.50 20.00
N ILE A 141 -7.96 -7.47 19.56
CA ILE A 141 -7.66 -7.69 18.14
C ILE A 141 -8.49 -8.84 17.59
N GLY A 142 -9.00 -8.68 16.39
CA GLY A 142 -9.84 -9.66 15.71
C GLY A 142 -10.19 -9.25 14.28
N PRO A 143 -11.04 -10.04 13.60
CA PRO A 143 -11.59 -9.64 12.31
C PRO A 143 -12.37 -8.32 12.46
N LEU A 144 -12.07 -7.34 11.60
CA LEU A 144 -12.86 -6.12 11.46
C LEU A 144 -14.00 -6.32 10.46
N ASP A 145 -13.75 -7.15 9.46
CA ASP A 145 -14.68 -7.63 8.44
C ASP A 145 -14.09 -8.91 7.78
N ASP A 146 -14.60 -9.27 6.60
CA ASP A 146 -14.15 -10.47 5.89
C ASP A 146 -12.70 -10.39 5.38
N ASP A 147 -12.16 -9.18 5.15
CA ASP A 147 -10.88 -8.97 4.48
C ASP A 147 -9.79 -8.42 5.42
N PHE A 148 -10.19 -7.71 6.51
CA PHE A 148 -9.24 -7.04 7.38
C PHE A 148 -9.28 -7.58 8.80
N PHE A 149 -8.10 -7.80 9.36
CA PHE A 149 -7.89 -8.21 10.76
C PHE A 149 -7.13 -7.12 11.51
N GLY A 150 -7.65 -6.69 12.67
CA GLY A 150 -7.04 -5.58 13.38
C GLY A 150 -7.76 -5.24 14.69
N TYR A 151 -7.91 -3.96 14.96
CA TYR A 151 -8.48 -3.43 16.21
C TYR A 151 -9.23 -2.11 15.96
N ALA A 152 -10.05 -1.74 16.93
CA ALA A 152 -10.70 -0.43 17.00
C ALA A 152 -10.41 0.25 18.33
N TYR A 153 -10.37 1.58 18.34
CA TYR A 153 -10.11 2.39 19.52
C TYR A 153 -10.65 3.81 19.35
N GLU A 154 -10.83 4.50 20.46
CA GLU A 154 -11.22 5.91 20.51
C GLU A 154 -10.01 6.75 20.92
N VAL A 155 -9.84 7.91 20.31
CA VAL A 155 -8.75 8.84 20.61
C VAL A 155 -9.17 10.29 20.40
N ASP A 156 -8.72 11.16 21.31
CA ASP A 156 -8.74 12.60 21.09
C ASP A 156 -7.40 13.00 20.46
N ALA A 157 -7.46 13.57 19.27
CA ALA A 157 -6.30 13.93 18.48
C ALA A 157 -6.17 15.44 18.32
N ALA A 158 -4.95 15.94 18.32
CA ALA A 158 -4.67 17.33 17.96
C ALA A 158 -5.16 17.61 16.52
N ASN A 159 -5.70 18.79 16.32
CA ASN A 159 -6.27 19.23 15.04
C ASN A 159 -5.63 20.57 14.63
N PRO A 160 -4.37 20.56 14.16
CA PRO A 160 -3.72 21.78 13.69
C PRO A 160 -4.43 22.37 12.47
N ASP A 161 -4.14 23.63 12.14
CA ASP A 161 -4.79 24.33 11.02
C ASP A 161 -4.76 23.52 9.71
N GLU A 162 -3.68 22.79 9.46
CA GLU A 162 -3.51 21.94 8.29
C GLU A 162 -4.43 20.69 8.29
N ALA A 163 -4.97 20.31 9.45
CA ALA A 163 -5.87 19.18 9.61
C ALA A 163 -7.35 19.56 9.47
N VAL A 164 -7.70 20.85 9.48
CA VAL A 164 -9.08 21.33 9.43
C VAL A 164 -9.83 20.81 8.20
N ALA A 165 -9.20 20.84 7.03
CA ALA A 165 -9.79 20.28 5.81
C ALA A 165 -10.03 18.76 5.89
N VAL A 166 -9.24 18.05 6.69
CA VAL A 166 -9.36 16.60 6.89
C VAL A 166 -10.40 16.26 7.95
N SER A 167 -10.43 16.99 9.06
CA SER A 167 -11.35 16.74 10.17
C SER A 167 -12.75 17.34 9.94
N GLY A 168 -12.83 18.40 9.13
CA GLY A 168 -14.06 19.19 8.98
C GLY A 168 -14.39 20.05 10.21
N SER A 169 -13.48 20.19 11.17
CA SER A 169 -13.67 20.94 12.43
C SER A 169 -12.59 21.99 12.63
N ASP A 170 -12.98 23.13 13.20
CA ASP A 170 -12.07 24.21 13.64
C ASP A 170 -11.64 24.05 15.12
N ASP A 171 -12.05 22.99 15.80
CA ASP A 171 -11.65 22.72 17.19
C ASP A 171 -10.18 22.31 17.26
N ASP A 172 -9.44 22.75 18.29
CA ASP A 172 -8.02 22.38 18.50
C ASP A 172 -7.79 20.88 18.73
N VAL A 173 -8.82 20.16 19.18
CA VAL A 173 -8.82 18.72 19.43
C VAL A 173 -10.10 18.12 18.88
N VAL A 174 -9.97 17.04 18.16
CA VAL A 174 -11.11 16.29 17.59
C VAL A 174 -11.15 14.88 18.13
N HIS A 175 -12.36 14.43 18.46
CA HIS A 175 -12.59 13.03 18.79
C HIS A 175 -12.62 12.17 17.53
N ARG A 176 -11.97 10.99 17.59
CA ARG A 176 -11.90 10.05 16.49
C ARG A 176 -12.21 8.63 16.96
N SER A 177 -13.21 8.02 16.35
CA SER A 177 -13.39 6.58 16.40
C SER A 177 -12.58 5.95 15.27
N MET A 178 -11.56 5.19 15.62
CA MET A 178 -10.60 4.64 14.66
C MET A 178 -10.65 3.12 14.62
N SER A 179 -10.45 2.55 13.44
CA SER A 179 -10.13 1.13 13.28
C SER A 179 -8.98 0.96 12.31
N THR A 180 -8.01 0.12 12.69
CA THR A 180 -6.84 -0.18 11.86
C THR A 180 -6.72 -1.70 11.73
N GLY A 181 -6.60 -2.17 10.51
CA GLY A 181 -6.48 -3.59 10.21
C GLY A 181 -5.65 -3.88 8.97
N PHE A 182 -5.01 -5.03 8.96
CA PHE A 182 -4.22 -5.49 7.84
C PHE A 182 -4.99 -6.51 6.99
N ALA A 183 -4.70 -6.50 5.69
CA ALA A 183 -4.91 -7.61 4.77
C ALA A 183 -3.53 -8.06 4.29
N LEU A 184 -3.23 -9.37 4.42
CA LEU A 184 -1.93 -9.90 4.03
C LEU A 184 -1.66 -9.72 2.52
N PRO A 185 -0.41 -9.56 2.09
CA PRO A 185 0.76 -9.42 2.97
C PRO A 185 1.03 -7.99 3.44
N PHE A 186 0.80 -6.94 2.61
CA PHE A 186 1.36 -5.61 2.79
C PHE A 186 0.34 -4.48 2.59
N THR A 187 -0.91 -4.74 2.94
CA THR A 187 -1.99 -3.75 2.86
C THR A 187 -2.56 -3.49 4.25
N VAL A 188 -2.70 -2.22 4.61
CA VAL A 188 -3.34 -1.81 5.87
C VAL A 188 -4.48 -0.85 5.55
N ARG A 189 -5.63 -1.04 6.17
CA ARG A 189 -6.73 -0.07 6.13
C ARG A 189 -6.84 0.61 7.48
N SER A 190 -6.83 1.94 7.46
CA SER A 190 -7.20 2.77 8.60
C SER A 190 -8.51 3.48 8.29
N THR A 191 -9.48 3.38 9.18
CA THR A 191 -10.77 4.08 9.08
C THR A 191 -10.89 5.03 10.25
N ILE A 192 -11.11 6.29 9.96
CA ILE A 192 -11.28 7.37 10.93
C ILE A 192 -12.71 7.88 10.78
N ARG A 193 -13.47 7.87 11.87
CA ARG A 193 -14.82 8.44 11.94
C ARG A 193 -14.83 9.60 12.91
N TYR A 194 -15.44 10.67 12.49
CA TYR A 194 -15.64 11.88 13.29
C TYR A 194 -17.07 11.94 13.80
N ASP A 195 -17.31 12.72 14.86
CA ASP A 195 -18.61 12.80 15.53
C ASP A 195 -19.73 13.36 14.64
N ASP A 196 -19.39 14.14 13.62
CA ASP A 196 -20.31 14.70 12.62
C ASP A 196 -20.74 13.70 11.53
N GLY A 197 -20.17 12.49 11.55
CA GLY A 197 -20.44 11.42 10.57
C GLY A 197 -19.50 11.42 9.37
N LEU A 198 -18.49 12.30 9.35
CA LEU A 198 -17.43 12.23 8.35
C LEU A 198 -16.61 10.96 8.54
N GLU A 199 -16.40 10.21 7.46
CA GLU A 199 -15.49 9.08 7.41
C GLU A 199 -14.30 9.38 6.48
N HIS A 200 -13.10 9.09 6.97
CA HIS A 200 -11.84 9.16 6.24
C HIS A 200 -11.17 7.80 6.29
N ILE A 201 -11.07 7.13 5.14
CA ILE A 201 -10.60 5.75 5.02
C ILE A 201 -9.36 5.75 4.17
N LEU A 202 -8.24 5.27 4.73
CA LEU A 202 -6.98 5.10 4.03
C LEU A 202 -6.72 3.62 3.76
N LEU A 203 -6.38 3.29 2.53
CA LEU A 203 -5.81 2.00 2.16
C LEU A 203 -4.33 2.19 1.86
N LEU A 204 -3.48 1.82 2.80
CA LEU A 204 -2.03 1.95 2.75
C LEU A 204 -1.45 0.71 2.08
N CYS A 205 -0.75 0.90 0.96
CA CYS A 205 -0.21 -0.18 0.15
C CYS A 205 1.32 -0.09 0.09
N SER A 206 1.98 -1.14 0.59
CA SER A 206 3.45 -1.24 0.60
C SER A 206 3.89 -2.33 -0.36
N THR A 207 4.48 -1.96 -1.50
CA THR A 207 4.96 -2.93 -2.49
C THR A 207 6.46 -3.19 -2.30
N PRO A 208 6.89 -4.41 -1.99
CA PRO A 208 8.31 -4.71 -1.82
C PRO A 208 9.06 -4.58 -3.16
N VAL A 209 10.18 -3.87 -3.15
CA VAL A 209 11.16 -3.81 -4.25
C VAL A 209 12.27 -4.83 -3.99
N ASP A 210 12.79 -4.80 -2.78
CA ASP A 210 13.77 -5.75 -2.24
C ASP A 210 13.67 -5.81 -0.70
N ASP A 211 14.66 -6.40 -0.05
CA ASP A 211 14.68 -6.58 1.41
C ASP A 211 14.76 -5.26 2.21
N LEU A 212 15.14 -4.16 1.58
CA LEU A 212 15.41 -2.87 2.23
C LEU A 212 14.63 -1.71 1.61
N ASN A 213 13.97 -1.91 0.49
CA ASN A 213 13.27 -0.86 -0.25
C ASN A 213 11.86 -1.27 -0.58
N SER A 214 10.96 -0.31 -0.57
CA SER A 214 9.56 -0.48 -0.95
C SER A 214 9.05 0.70 -1.79
N LEU A 215 7.97 0.47 -2.51
CA LEU A 215 7.13 1.50 -3.06
C LEU A 215 5.90 1.65 -2.17
N PHE A 216 5.61 2.86 -1.76
CA PHE A 216 4.47 3.18 -0.92
C PHE A 216 3.48 4.05 -1.69
N THR A 217 2.20 3.77 -1.56
CA THR A 217 1.09 4.61 -2.02
C THR A 217 -0.10 4.37 -1.11
N PHE A 218 -1.00 5.32 -1.06
CA PHE A 218 -2.28 5.11 -0.38
C PHE A 218 -3.44 5.65 -1.20
N VAL A 219 -4.61 5.10 -0.93
CA VAL A 219 -5.88 5.52 -1.54
C VAL A 219 -6.81 5.95 -0.41
N VAL A 220 -7.48 7.06 -0.60
CA VAL A 220 -8.42 7.61 0.38
C VAL A 220 -9.85 7.52 -0.14
N TRP A 221 -10.80 7.14 0.71
CA TRP A 221 -12.23 7.30 0.48
C TRP A 221 -12.82 8.21 1.54
N ARG A 222 -13.63 9.16 1.11
CA ARG A 222 -14.27 10.14 2.01
C ARG A 222 -15.70 10.44 1.58
N ASN A 223 -16.59 10.62 2.56
CA ASN A 223 -17.96 11.09 2.39
C ASN A 223 -18.11 12.59 2.72
N ASP A 224 -17.08 13.38 2.45
CA ASP A 224 -17.05 14.82 2.68
C ASP A 224 -17.78 15.64 1.59
N ASP A 225 -17.73 16.97 1.71
CA ASP A 225 -18.10 17.86 0.62
C ASP A 225 -17.09 17.69 -0.54
N HIS A 226 -17.53 17.08 -1.62
CA HIS A 226 -16.71 16.82 -2.81
C HIS A 226 -16.20 18.09 -3.50
N ALA A 227 -16.63 19.28 -3.07
CA ALA A 227 -16.09 20.56 -3.52
C ALA A 227 -14.76 20.94 -2.84
N THR A 228 -14.44 20.34 -1.69
CA THR A 228 -13.12 20.53 -1.03
C THR A 228 -12.01 20.04 -1.93
N ASP A 229 -10.94 20.82 -2.07
CA ASP A 229 -9.79 20.46 -2.91
C ASP A 229 -9.16 19.15 -2.41
N PRO A 230 -9.05 18.12 -3.26
CA PRO A 230 -8.37 16.89 -2.91
C PRO A 230 -6.94 17.07 -2.38
N GLU A 231 -6.24 18.09 -2.89
CA GLU A 231 -4.85 18.34 -2.49
C GLU A 231 -4.74 18.83 -1.04
N GLU A 232 -5.68 19.60 -0.55
CA GLU A 232 -5.71 20.03 0.86
C GLU A 232 -5.83 18.84 1.82
N ILE A 233 -6.63 17.82 1.44
CA ILE A 233 -6.80 16.60 2.21
C ILE A 233 -5.53 15.74 2.15
N LEU A 234 -5.06 15.46 0.93
CA LEU A 234 -3.91 14.57 0.72
C LEU A 234 -2.60 15.16 1.24
N ALA A 235 -2.48 16.49 1.30
CA ALA A 235 -1.28 17.16 1.84
C ALA A 235 -1.06 16.81 3.31
N PHE A 236 -2.12 16.77 4.12
CA PHE A 236 -2.02 16.40 5.54
C PHE A 236 -1.67 14.91 5.72
N ASP A 237 -2.31 14.02 4.97
CA ASP A 237 -2.00 12.59 5.01
C ASP A 237 -0.54 12.31 4.58
N ARG A 238 -0.06 13.03 3.55
CA ARG A 238 1.35 12.95 3.14
C ARG A 238 2.31 13.49 4.20
N ALA A 239 1.94 14.54 4.93
CA ALA A 239 2.76 15.07 6.02
C ALA A 239 2.92 14.02 7.13
N ILE A 240 1.86 13.30 7.49
CA ILE A 240 1.89 12.18 8.43
C ILE A 240 2.85 11.08 7.91
N GLY A 241 2.69 10.67 6.66
CA GLY A 241 3.57 9.68 6.05
C GLY A 241 5.04 10.11 6.01
N ALA A 242 5.31 11.41 5.82
CA ALA A 242 6.68 11.93 5.83
C ALA A 242 7.34 11.86 7.22
N GLU A 243 6.57 12.03 8.31
CA GLU A 243 7.07 11.82 9.68
C GLU A 243 7.46 10.36 9.91
N ASP A 244 6.61 9.41 9.50
CA ASP A 244 6.91 7.98 9.55
C ASP A 244 8.18 7.63 8.75
N ARG A 245 8.26 8.15 7.53
CA ARG A 245 9.39 7.92 6.63
C ARG A 245 10.71 8.33 7.26
N VAL A 246 10.77 9.50 7.91
CA VAL A 246 11.95 10.02 8.61
C VAL A 246 12.46 9.03 9.67
N MET A 247 11.55 8.34 10.36
CA MET A 247 11.91 7.34 11.36
C MET A 247 12.29 6.00 10.71
N LEU A 248 11.44 5.49 9.82
CA LEU A 248 11.56 4.14 9.27
C LEU A 248 12.80 3.96 8.39
N GLU A 249 13.19 4.96 7.61
CA GLU A 249 14.42 4.93 6.80
C GLU A 249 15.71 4.89 7.65
N ARG A 250 15.61 5.13 8.96
CA ARG A 250 16.73 5.04 9.91
C ARG A 250 16.79 3.72 10.67
N VAL A 251 15.72 2.90 10.59
CA VAL A 251 15.69 1.58 11.24
C VAL A 251 16.48 0.58 10.37
N PRO A 252 17.59 0.01 10.84
CA PRO A 252 18.45 -0.80 9.99
C PRO A 252 17.87 -2.19 9.72
N GLY A 253 18.19 -2.74 8.55
CA GLY A 253 17.92 -4.11 8.16
C GLY A 253 16.45 -4.47 8.01
N THR A 254 16.17 -5.75 7.82
CA THR A 254 14.83 -6.28 7.63
C THR A 254 14.10 -6.48 8.96
N LEU A 255 12.77 -6.50 8.94
CA LEU A 255 11.98 -6.90 10.09
C LEU A 255 12.00 -8.43 10.22
N PRO A 256 12.47 -8.96 11.35
CA PRO A 256 12.42 -10.40 11.56
C PRO A 256 10.98 -10.87 11.85
N LEU A 257 10.49 -11.86 11.11
CA LEU A 257 9.14 -12.43 11.27
C LEU A 257 9.08 -13.49 12.37
N GLN A 258 10.17 -14.22 12.58
CA GLN A 258 10.27 -15.25 13.63
C GLN A 258 10.68 -14.63 14.98
N ARG A 259 10.68 -15.43 16.05
CA ARG A 259 11.17 -14.99 17.37
C ARG A 259 12.61 -14.48 17.25
N THR A 260 12.79 -13.24 17.62
CA THR A 260 14.04 -12.51 17.51
C THR A 260 14.39 -11.86 18.85
N GLY A 261 15.50 -11.16 18.92
CA GLY A 261 15.87 -10.37 20.09
C GLY A 261 15.03 -9.10 20.30
N LEU A 262 13.99 -8.85 19.49
CA LEU A 262 13.07 -7.73 19.72
C LEU A 262 12.19 -7.98 20.93
N VAL A 263 12.08 -6.96 21.79
CA VAL A 263 11.19 -6.99 22.95
C VAL A 263 9.84 -6.48 22.53
N ASN A 264 8.79 -7.25 22.76
CA ASN A 264 7.41 -6.85 22.50
C ASN A 264 6.66 -6.67 23.82
N VAL A 265 5.80 -5.68 23.89
CA VAL A 265 4.91 -5.37 25.00
C VAL A 265 3.44 -5.48 24.57
N GLN A 266 2.50 -5.15 25.44
CA GLN A 266 1.07 -5.33 25.13
C GLN A 266 0.59 -4.45 23.96
N SER A 267 1.12 -3.26 23.80
CA SER A 267 0.80 -2.34 22.70
C SER A 267 1.18 -2.89 21.33
N ASP A 268 2.21 -3.77 21.26
CA ASP A 268 2.71 -4.32 20.00
C ASP A 268 1.89 -5.51 19.49
N LYS A 269 0.84 -5.88 20.23
CA LYS A 269 0.01 -7.06 19.92
C LYS A 269 -0.51 -7.08 18.46
N PRO A 270 -0.98 -5.95 17.87
CA PRO A 270 -1.43 -5.95 16.47
C PRO A 270 -0.30 -6.25 15.48
N SER A 271 0.85 -5.61 15.61
CA SER A 271 2.03 -5.83 14.77
C SER A 271 2.57 -7.26 14.90
N VAL A 272 2.61 -7.79 16.13
CA VAL A 272 3.02 -9.19 16.42
C VAL A 272 2.08 -10.18 15.75
N GLU A 273 0.77 -9.91 15.78
CA GLU A 273 -0.21 -10.79 15.14
C GLU A 273 -0.08 -10.78 13.60
N TRP A 274 0.13 -9.61 13.01
CA TRP A 274 0.43 -9.52 11.58
C TRP A 274 1.69 -10.34 11.23
N ARG A 275 2.80 -10.16 11.98
CA ARG A 275 4.04 -10.93 11.77
C ARG A 275 3.81 -12.45 11.85
N ARG A 276 3.00 -12.88 12.83
CA ARG A 276 2.63 -14.30 13.01
C ARG A 276 1.88 -14.84 11.79
N GLN A 277 0.86 -14.11 11.32
CA GLN A 277 0.06 -14.54 10.17
C GLN A 277 0.87 -14.49 8.88
N PHE A 278 1.72 -13.48 8.70
CA PHE A 278 2.59 -13.39 7.52
C PHE A 278 3.66 -14.47 7.51
N ALA A 279 4.26 -14.79 8.67
CA ALA A 279 5.19 -15.92 8.78
C ALA A 279 4.51 -17.26 8.44
N ALA A 280 3.26 -17.46 8.89
CA ALA A 280 2.48 -18.64 8.54
C ALA A 280 2.19 -18.75 7.03
N LEU A 281 1.87 -17.63 6.38
CA LEU A 281 1.67 -17.57 4.93
C LEU A 281 2.93 -17.96 4.15
N LEU A 282 4.12 -17.72 4.72
CA LEU A 282 5.42 -18.07 4.12
C LEU A 282 5.95 -19.44 4.55
N ASP A 283 5.16 -20.25 5.26
CA ASP A 283 5.57 -21.54 5.83
C ASP A 283 6.82 -21.47 6.74
N LEU A 284 6.99 -20.33 7.45
CA LEU A 284 8.13 -20.07 8.36
C LEU A 284 7.82 -20.38 9.84
N THR A 285 6.75 -21.11 10.14
CA THR A 285 6.32 -21.46 11.52
C THR A 285 6.96 -22.75 12.03
#